data_d5bbb0489c9b503be638080fab7b1537
#
_entry.id   d5bbb0489c9b503be638080fab7b1537
#
_cell.length_a   1.000
_cell.length_b   1.000
_cell.length_c   1.000
_cell.angle_alpha   90.00
_cell.angle_beta   90.00
_cell.angle_gamma   90.00
#
_symmetry.space_group_name_H-M   'P 1'
#
loop_
_entity.id
_entity.type
_entity.pdbx_description
1 polymer ?
#
loop_
_entity_poly.entity_id
_entity_poly.type
_entity_poly.pdbx_seq_one_letter_code
_entity_poly.pdbx_strand_id
1 'polypeptide(L)'
;MEKQREKKEMMIRSSAAEYLTFVASTGGSDESFEMRYEDENIWLTQKMMATLYDVSKQTISQHIQRIYDDGELIPEATVKKYLTVQNEGHRQISRNLDHYNLQMIIAVGFKINNQRAVQFRKWAGQIVKDHTIQGWTMDKERLKKGHMFTDEYFERQLQYIREIRLSERKFYQKVTDLYATAFDYDKDAKTTRAFFQTVQNKLHYAVHRHTAAELIIERADATKEHMGLTTWESAPDGKIVKTDVSIAKNYLSEKEMSYLERIVTLYLDYAELQAERKIPMSMEDWAKRLDGFLEFNGNELLIGPGKISAEQAKLHAETEFEKYRVIQDQLYESDFDRFLMQK
;
A
#
# COMPACT_ATOMS: atom_id res chain seq x y z
N MET A 1 -25.97 4.51 35.42
CA MET A 1 -25.55 5.53 34.47
C MET A 1 -24.01 5.75 34.48
N GLU A 2 -23.33 5.73 35.61
CA GLU A 2 -21.86 5.84 35.69
C GLU A 2 -21.09 4.72 34.99
N LYS A 3 -21.49 3.46 35.15
CA LYS A 3 -20.87 2.31 34.48
C LYS A 3 -20.96 2.31 32.93
N GLN A 4 -21.99 3.01 32.38
CA GLN A 4 -22.11 3.18 30.92
C GLN A 4 -21.25 4.35 30.40
N ARG A 5 -20.96 5.36 31.23
CA ARG A 5 -20.01 6.43 30.90
C ARG A 5 -18.58 5.91 30.89
N GLU A 6 -18.15 5.14 31.90
CA GLU A 6 -16.82 4.53 31.94
C GLU A 6 -16.54 3.57 30.77
N LYS A 7 -17.56 2.84 30.31
CA LYS A 7 -17.43 1.96 29.12
C LYS A 7 -17.32 2.73 27.81
N LYS A 8 -17.79 3.98 27.75
CA LYS A 8 -17.65 4.85 26.57
C LYS A 8 -16.29 5.54 26.50
N GLU A 9 -15.62 5.76 27.63
CA GLU A 9 -14.29 6.34 27.71
C GLU A 9 -13.17 5.34 27.33
N MET A 10 -13.44 4.04 27.38
CA MET A 10 -12.45 2.99 27.09
C MET A 10 -12.39 2.52 25.64
N MET A 11 -13.19 3.03 24.74
CA MET A 11 -13.07 2.75 23.30
C MET A 11 -11.93 3.58 22.70
N ILE A 12 -10.74 2.98 22.60
CA ILE A 12 -9.65 3.50 21.78
C ILE A 12 -10.14 3.46 20.33
N ARG A 13 -10.41 4.64 19.76
CA ARG A 13 -10.85 4.73 18.37
C ARG A 13 -9.66 4.56 17.45
N SER A 14 -9.83 3.79 16.39
CA SER A 14 -8.77 3.40 15.46
C SER A 14 -8.26 4.55 14.58
N SER A 15 -9.05 5.61 14.40
CA SER A 15 -8.73 6.74 13.54
C SER A 15 -8.14 7.91 14.33
N ALA A 16 -7.02 8.47 13.84
CA ALA A 16 -6.44 9.69 14.38
C ALA A 16 -7.44 10.87 14.35
N ALA A 17 -8.16 11.02 13.24
CA ALA A 17 -9.17 12.06 13.08
C ALA A 17 -10.36 11.85 14.01
N GLU A 18 -10.87 10.62 14.16
CA GLU A 18 -11.94 10.31 15.10
C GLU A 18 -11.49 10.48 16.54
N TYR A 19 -10.26 10.09 16.87
CA TYR A 19 -9.70 10.30 18.19
C TYR A 19 -9.58 11.79 18.52
N LEU A 20 -9.03 12.59 17.62
CA LEU A 20 -8.86 14.02 17.80
C LEU A 20 -10.24 14.73 17.90
N THR A 21 -11.21 14.34 17.08
CA THR A 21 -12.58 14.85 17.13
C THR A 21 -13.28 14.44 18.42
N PHE A 22 -13.09 13.20 18.88
CA PHE A 22 -13.67 12.72 20.13
C PHE A 22 -13.10 13.48 21.34
N VAL A 23 -11.78 13.65 21.42
CA VAL A 23 -11.15 14.37 22.53
C VAL A 23 -11.58 15.84 22.53
N ALA A 24 -11.72 16.45 21.36
CA ALA A 24 -12.23 17.81 21.23
C ALA A 24 -13.68 17.93 21.71
N SER A 25 -14.55 16.97 21.35
CA SER A 25 -15.97 16.98 21.76
C SER A 25 -16.18 16.72 23.25
N THR A 26 -15.24 16.04 23.92
CA THR A 26 -15.31 15.82 25.39
C THR A 26 -14.82 17.01 26.20
N GLY A 27 -14.25 18.04 25.56
CA GLY A 27 -13.73 19.25 26.18
C GLY A 27 -14.73 20.28 26.64
N GLY A 28 -16.04 20.08 26.41
CA GLY A 28 -17.12 20.85 27.03
C GLY A 28 -17.23 22.32 26.63
N SER A 29 -16.64 22.77 25.52
CA SER A 29 -16.85 24.11 24.96
C SER A 29 -17.77 24.04 23.73
N ASP A 30 -18.78 24.92 23.71
CA ASP A 30 -19.72 25.12 22.58
C ASP A 30 -19.05 25.70 21.31
N GLU A 31 -17.73 25.89 21.33
CA GLU A 31 -16.98 26.34 20.16
C GLU A 31 -16.71 25.17 19.23
N SER A 32 -17.23 25.24 18.01
CA SER A 32 -16.96 24.30 16.93
C SER A 32 -15.46 24.08 16.77
N PHE A 33 -15.00 22.86 17.02
CA PHE A 33 -13.62 22.47 16.84
C PHE A 33 -13.38 22.20 15.35
N GLU A 34 -12.96 23.22 14.62
CA GLU A 34 -12.60 23.10 13.20
C GLU A 34 -11.19 22.55 13.04
N MET A 35 -11.10 21.25 12.87
CA MET A 35 -9.88 20.57 12.43
C MET A 35 -9.74 20.73 10.91
N ARG A 36 -8.62 21.26 10.44
CA ARG A 36 -8.31 21.32 9.01
C ARG A 36 -7.66 20.03 8.54
N TYR A 37 -8.17 19.49 7.45
CA TYR A 37 -7.54 18.40 6.72
C TYR A 37 -7.13 18.92 5.34
N GLU A 38 -5.84 18.99 5.08
CA GLU A 38 -5.25 19.50 3.84
C GLU A 38 -3.91 18.84 3.57
N ASP A 39 -3.61 18.51 2.33
CA ASP A 39 -2.38 17.82 1.91
C ASP A 39 -2.15 16.49 2.67
N GLU A 40 -3.20 15.69 2.85
CA GLU A 40 -3.18 14.43 3.61
C GLU A 40 -2.68 14.61 5.06
N ASN A 41 -2.79 15.81 5.62
CA ASN A 41 -2.33 16.18 6.94
C ASN A 41 -3.45 16.85 7.77
N ILE A 42 -3.29 16.80 9.08
CA ILE A 42 -4.18 17.45 10.05
C ILE A 42 -3.47 18.68 10.60
N TRP A 43 -4.17 19.82 10.60
CA TRP A 43 -3.65 21.10 11.03
C TRP A 43 -4.47 21.67 12.18
N LEU A 44 -3.82 21.96 13.32
CA LEU A 44 -4.45 22.54 14.51
C LEU A 44 -3.72 23.84 14.92
N THR A 45 -4.51 24.81 15.44
CA THR A 45 -3.91 25.96 16.13
C THR A 45 -3.44 25.58 17.54
N GLN A 46 -2.60 26.44 18.17
CA GLN A 46 -2.22 26.25 19.57
C GLN A 46 -3.42 26.21 20.51
N LYS A 47 -4.50 26.99 20.23
CA LYS A 47 -5.73 26.95 21.03
C LYS A 47 -6.41 25.60 20.95
N MET A 48 -6.50 25.05 19.77
CA MET A 48 -7.08 23.71 19.55
C MET A 48 -6.25 22.61 20.22
N MET A 49 -4.93 22.66 20.13
CA MET A 49 -4.05 21.72 20.85
C MET A 49 -4.19 21.86 22.38
N ALA A 50 -4.38 23.08 22.88
CA ALA A 50 -4.62 23.31 24.31
C ALA A 50 -5.91 22.62 24.77
N THR A 51 -6.99 22.73 23.99
CA THR A 51 -8.25 22.00 24.22
C THR A 51 -8.07 20.47 24.10
N LEU A 52 -7.34 20.04 23.06
CA LEU A 52 -7.05 18.61 22.82
C LEU A 52 -6.38 17.96 24.03
N TYR A 53 -5.35 18.59 24.55
CA TYR A 53 -4.52 18.04 25.63
C TYR A 53 -4.94 18.52 27.03
N ASP A 54 -5.98 19.36 27.15
CA ASP A 54 -6.45 19.91 28.42
C ASP A 54 -5.34 20.65 29.20
N VAL A 55 -4.72 21.60 28.52
CA VAL A 55 -3.65 22.45 29.06
C VAL A 55 -3.84 23.91 28.60
N SER A 56 -3.07 24.84 29.17
CA SER A 56 -3.11 26.21 28.69
C SER A 56 -2.43 26.37 27.32
N LYS A 57 -2.87 27.38 26.54
CA LYS A 57 -2.18 27.75 25.27
C LYS A 57 -0.71 28.08 25.50
N GLN A 58 -0.38 28.68 26.66
CA GLN A 58 1.00 29.00 27.03
C GLN A 58 1.87 27.75 27.17
N THR A 59 1.33 26.67 27.77
CA THR A 59 1.98 25.36 27.89
C THR A 59 2.27 24.78 26.51
N ILE A 60 1.30 24.84 25.59
CA ILE A 60 1.50 24.39 24.20
C ILE A 60 2.63 25.19 23.54
N SER A 61 2.60 26.51 23.65
CA SER A 61 3.65 27.38 23.07
C SER A 61 5.04 27.03 23.59
N GLN A 62 5.17 26.77 24.89
CA GLN A 62 6.45 26.36 25.50
C GLN A 62 6.94 24.99 24.99
N HIS A 63 6.05 24.03 24.82
CA HIS A 63 6.43 22.73 24.26
C HIS A 63 6.82 22.83 22.80
N ILE A 64 6.11 23.59 21.98
CA ILE A 64 6.47 23.84 20.58
C ILE A 64 7.87 24.46 20.49
N GLN A 65 8.13 25.50 21.30
CA GLN A 65 9.44 26.12 21.30
C GLN A 65 10.56 25.14 21.67
N ARG A 66 10.36 24.32 22.72
CA ARG A 66 11.34 23.29 23.10
C ARG A 66 11.58 22.24 22.02
N ILE A 67 10.53 21.83 21.31
CA ILE A 67 10.64 20.85 20.19
C ILE A 67 11.52 21.43 19.08
N TYR A 68 11.40 22.74 18.78
CA TYR A 68 12.25 23.41 17.82
C TYR A 68 13.68 23.62 18.34
N ASP A 69 13.83 24.02 19.60
CA ASP A 69 15.15 24.26 20.24
C ASP A 69 15.94 22.93 20.34
N ASP A 70 15.24 21.81 20.61
CA ASP A 70 15.81 20.45 20.65
C ASP A 70 16.15 19.91 19.23
N GLY A 71 15.75 20.60 18.17
CA GLY A 71 15.95 20.16 16.78
C GLY A 71 15.11 18.92 16.38
N GLU A 72 14.09 18.58 17.18
CA GLU A 72 13.20 17.42 16.89
C GLU A 72 12.36 17.67 15.65
N LEU A 73 11.91 18.88 15.42
CA LEU A 73 11.18 19.34 14.23
C LEU A 73 11.67 20.73 13.81
N ILE A 74 11.37 21.11 12.55
CA ILE A 74 11.71 22.43 12.02
C ILE A 74 10.44 23.22 11.69
N PRO A 75 10.41 24.56 11.91
CA PRO A 75 9.23 25.40 11.67
C PRO A 75 8.71 25.32 10.23
N GLU A 76 9.62 25.34 9.25
CA GLU A 76 9.30 25.38 7.83
C GLU A 76 8.48 24.16 7.37
N ALA A 77 8.69 22.99 8.02
CA ALA A 77 7.99 21.74 7.70
C ALA A 77 6.71 21.54 8.52
N THR A 78 6.51 22.28 9.60
CA THR A 78 5.47 21.96 10.59
C THR A 78 4.45 23.05 10.83
N VAL A 79 4.65 24.27 10.29
CA VAL A 79 3.77 25.42 10.47
C VAL A 79 3.30 26.00 9.14
N LYS A 80 1.98 26.26 9.05
CA LYS A 80 1.36 27.02 7.96
C LYS A 80 0.45 28.10 8.53
N LYS A 81 0.34 29.23 7.83
CA LYS A 81 -0.59 30.32 8.19
C LYS A 81 -1.87 30.20 7.38
N TYR A 82 -2.99 30.14 8.10
CA TYR A 82 -4.31 30.13 7.47
C TYR A 82 -5.14 31.32 7.92
N LEU A 83 -5.87 31.90 6.96
CA LEU A 83 -6.85 32.92 7.24
C LEU A 83 -8.06 32.29 7.97
N THR A 84 -8.29 32.69 9.20
CA THR A 84 -9.39 32.19 10.03
C THR A 84 -10.29 33.34 10.43
N VAL A 85 -11.60 33.18 10.21
CA VAL A 85 -12.60 34.16 10.64
C VAL A 85 -13.01 33.83 12.08
N GLN A 86 -12.80 34.78 12.97
CA GLN A 86 -13.21 34.67 14.38
C GLN A 86 -14.31 35.67 14.71
N ASN A 87 -15.33 35.23 15.46
CA ASN A 87 -16.37 36.11 15.97
C ASN A 87 -15.89 36.73 17.29
N GLU A 88 -15.62 38.05 17.31
CA GLU A 88 -15.35 38.78 18.54
C GLU A 88 -16.57 39.66 18.85
N GLY A 89 -17.45 39.16 19.72
CA GLY A 89 -18.75 39.78 19.99
C GLY A 89 -19.65 39.84 18.76
N HIS A 90 -19.97 41.03 18.25
CA HIS A 90 -20.82 41.21 17.06
C HIS A 90 -20.01 41.44 15.76
N ARG A 91 -18.68 41.30 15.77
CA ARG A 91 -17.82 41.56 14.61
C ARG A 91 -17.10 40.27 14.18
N GLN A 92 -17.10 40.03 12.86
CA GLN A 92 -16.26 39.01 12.25
C GLN A 92 -14.88 39.63 11.90
N ILE A 93 -13.83 39.06 12.45
CA ILE A 93 -12.46 39.49 12.20
C ILE A 93 -11.68 38.36 11.57
N SER A 94 -11.09 38.62 10.40
CA SER A 94 -10.21 37.68 9.73
C SER A 94 -8.78 37.86 10.22
N ARG A 95 -8.16 36.78 10.72
CA ARG A 95 -6.77 36.79 11.18
C ARG A 95 -6.00 35.61 10.57
N ASN A 96 -4.75 35.84 10.21
CA ASN A 96 -3.83 34.76 9.87
C ASN A 96 -3.35 34.12 11.16
N LEU A 97 -3.71 32.82 11.35
CA LEU A 97 -3.31 32.04 12.50
C LEU A 97 -2.33 30.94 12.09
N ASP A 98 -1.32 30.73 12.93
CA ASP A 98 -0.41 29.60 12.78
C ASP A 98 -1.12 28.31 13.11
N HIS A 99 -1.07 27.37 12.17
CA HIS A 99 -1.55 26.01 12.32
C HIS A 99 -0.36 25.07 12.23
N TYR A 100 -0.37 24.06 13.06
CA TYR A 100 0.67 23.07 13.23
C TYR A 100 0.18 21.74 12.72
N ASN A 101 1.04 21.03 12.01
CA ASN A 101 0.70 19.76 11.38
C ASN A 101 0.64 18.59 12.39
N LEU A 102 0.23 17.41 11.92
CA LEU A 102 0.08 16.22 12.76
C LEU A 102 1.38 15.82 13.47
N GLN A 103 2.54 16.02 12.85
CA GLN A 103 3.83 15.72 13.48
C GLN A 103 4.06 16.56 14.73
N MET A 104 3.80 17.87 14.66
CA MET A 104 3.88 18.75 15.81
C MET A 104 2.85 18.40 16.88
N ILE A 105 1.62 18.08 16.48
CA ILE A 105 0.55 17.65 17.40
C ILE A 105 1.00 16.41 18.19
N ILE A 106 1.59 15.44 17.51
CA ILE A 106 2.12 14.23 18.14
C ILE A 106 3.27 14.55 19.08
N ALA A 107 4.26 15.31 18.64
CA ALA A 107 5.43 15.68 19.44
C ALA A 107 5.02 16.39 20.74
N VAL A 108 4.11 17.35 20.68
CA VAL A 108 3.54 18.03 21.84
C VAL A 108 2.85 17.04 22.78
N GLY A 109 2.07 16.09 22.27
CA GLY A 109 1.39 15.06 23.06
C GLY A 109 2.36 14.15 23.85
N PHE A 110 3.56 13.92 23.33
CA PHE A 110 4.60 13.18 24.05
C PHE A 110 5.29 14.01 25.14
N LYS A 111 5.35 15.34 25.02
CA LYS A 111 5.98 16.21 26.03
C LYS A 111 5.04 16.56 27.20
N ILE A 112 3.71 16.51 27.00
CA ILE A 112 2.72 16.82 28.05
C ILE A 112 2.55 15.63 29.02
N ASN A 113 2.46 15.96 30.32
CA ASN A 113 2.25 14.96 31.37
C ASN A 113 0.93 15.17 32.10
N ASN A 114 -0.17 14.67 31.50
CA ASN A 114 -1.49 14.62 32.11
C ASN A 114 -2.28 13.39 31.61
N GLN A 115 -3.49 13.19 32.13
CA GLN A 115 -4.29 12.01 31.81
C GLN A 115 -4.68 11.93 30.34
N ARG A 116 -4.98 13.05 29.67
CA ARG A 116 -5.31 13.08 28.22
C ARG A 116 -4.10 12.73 27.37
N ALA A 117 -2.94 13.27 27.69
CA ALA A 117 -1.71 12.91 27.02
C ALA A 117 -1.32 11.44 27.21
N VAL A 118 -1.62 10.85 28.37
CA VAL A 118 -1.46 9.40 28.58
C VAL A 118 -2.39 8.60 27.68
N GLN A 119 -3.64 9.00 27.52
CA GLN A 119 -4.58 8.35 26.60
C GLN A 119 -4.09 8.45 25.16
N PHE A 120 -3.62 9.62 24.75
CA PHE A 120 -3.04 9.84 23.42
C PHE A 120 -1.83 8.93 23.18
N ARG A 121 -0.88 8.86 24.13
CA ARG A 121 0.29 7.97 24.01
C ARG A 121 -0.06 6.49 23.94
N LYS A 122 -1.09 6.04 24.69
CA LYS A 122 -1.58 4.66 24.61
C LYS A 122 -2.14 4.36 23.22
N TRP A 123 -2.92 5.29 22.66
CA TRP A 123 -3.46 5.17 21.31
C TRP A 123 -2.35 5.15 20.25
N ALA A 124 -1.43 6.13 20.28
CA ALA A 124 -0.30 6.18 19.36
C ALA A 124 0.61 4.94 19.47
N GLY A 125 0.88 4.50 20.71
CA GLY A 125 1.65 3.29 20.97
C GLY A 125 0.98 2.02 20.45
N GLN A 126 -0.35 1.93 20.46
CA GLN A 126 -1.07 0.81 19.87
C GLN A 126 -0.90 0.78 18.34
N ILE A 127 -0.99 1.93 17.67
CA ILE A 127 -0.77 2.02 16.21
C ILE A 127 0.65 1.58 15.86
N VAL A 128 1.66 2.11 16.57
CA VAL A 128 3.07 1.72 16.35
C VAL A 128 3.28 0.23 16.58
N LYS A 129 2.70 -0.33 17.66
CA LYS A 129 2.77 -1.75 17.96
C LYS A 129 2.15 -2.59 16.85
N ASP A 130 0.94 -2.23 16.40
CA ASP A 130 0.22 -2.98 15.37
C ASP A 130 1.00 -2.93 14.05
N HIS A 131 1.51 -1.76 13.68
CA HIS A 131 2.35 -1.60 12.49
C HIS A 131 3.65 -2.44 12.59
N THR A 132 4.33 -2.43 13.75
CA THR A 132 5.59 -3.16 13.94
C THR A 132 5.39 -4.67 13.89
N ILE A 133 4.28 -5.17 14.47
CA ILE A 133 4.01 -6.62 14.53
C ILE A 133 3.42 -7.14 13.22
N GLN A 134 2.48 -6.39 12.63
CA GLN A 134 1.71 -6.84 11.46
C GLN A 134 2.29 -6.32 10.14
N GLY A 135 3.20 -5.34 10.18
CA GLY A 135 3.75 -4.67 9.00
C GLY A 135 2.82 -3.61 8.38
N TRP A 136 1.63 -3.40 8.94
CA TRP A 136 0.64 -2.44 8.44
C TRP A 136 -0.39 -2.07 9.51
N THR A 137 -1.05 -0.92 9.33
CA THR A 137 -2.22 -0.49 10.10
C THR A 137 -3.29 0.01 9.13
N MET A 138 -4.55 -0.32 9.38
CA MET A 138 -5.68 0.09 8.53
C MET A 138 -6.86 0.52 9.40
N ASP A 139 -7.36 1.72 9.15
CA ASP A 139 -8.61 2.20 9.73
C ASP A 139 -9.80 1.71 8.89
N LYS A 140 -10.23 0.47 9.16
CA LYS A 140 -11.31 -0.21 8.42
C LYS A 140 -12.64 0.54 8.48
N GLU A 141 -12.96 1.14 9.63
CA GLU A 141 -14.25 1.85 9.82
C GLU A 141 -14.28 3.16 9.01
N ARG A 142 -13.17 3.87 8.99
CA ARG A 142 -13.03 5.10 8.22
C ARG A 142 -13.07 4.84 6.72
N LEU A 143 -12.39 3.78 6.25
CA LEU A 143 -12.43 3.36 4.85
C LEU A 143 -13.83 2.94 4.40
N LYS A 144 -14.59 2.22 5.25
CA LYS A 144 -15.98 1.83 4.95
C LYS A 144 -16.93 3.00 4.87
N LYS A 145 -16.76 4.02 5.72
CA LYS A 145 -17.64 5.18 5.78
C LYS A 145 -17.37 6.22 4.70
N GLY A 146 -16.22 6.18 4.03
CA GLY A 146 -15.83 7.10 2.95
C GLY A 146 -15.68 8.56 3.37
N HIS A 147 -15.79 8.88 4.67
CA HIS A 147 -15.67 10.23 5.16
C HIS A 147 -14.20 10.67 5.23
N MET A 148 -13.88 11.83 4.70
CA MET A 148 -12.57 12.48 4.73
C MET A 148 -11.49 11.93 3.78
N PHE A 149 -11.82 11.06 2.81
CA PHE A 149 -10.90 10.64 1.77
C PHE A 149 -11.38 11.09 0.39
N THR A 150 -10.45 11.44 -0.47
CA THR A 150 -10.74 11.59 -1.89
C THR A 150 -10.90 10.21 -2.54
N ASP A 151 -11.64 10.13 -3.64
CA ASP A 151 -11.79 8.91 -4.43
C ASP A 151 -10.40 8.35 -4.83
N GLU A 152 -9.45 9.25 -5.13
CA GLU A 152 -8.07 8.92 -5.46
C GLU A 152 -7.30 8.24 -4.32
N TYR A 153 -7.51 8.67 -3.07
CA TYR A 153 -6.93 8.00 -1.91
C TYR A 153 -7.51 6.60 -1.75
N PHE A 154 -8.83 6.45 -1.92
CA PHE A 154 -9.50 5.16 -1.81
C PHE A 154 -9.01 4.17 -2.88
N GLU A 155 -8.87 4.63 -4.14
CA GLU A 155 -8.31 3.82 -5.22
C GLU A 155 -6.87 3.39 -4.94
N ARG A 156 -6.02 4.27 -4.40
CA ARG A 156 -4.65 3.90 -3.96
C ARG A 156 -4.67 2.79 -2.91
N GLN A 157 -5.54 2.88 -1.89
CA GLN A 157 -5.63 1.84 -0.87
C GLN A 157 -6.10 0.50 -1.45
N LEU A 158 -7.07 0.51 -2.37
CA LEU A 158 -7.49 -0.68 -3.09
C LEU A 158 -6.35 -1.28 -3.93
N GLN A 159 -5.52 -0.44 -4.53
CA GLN A 159 -4.36 -0.89 -5.27
C GLN A 159 -3.34 -1.58 -4.36
N TYR A 160 -2.97 -1.00 -3.22
CA TYR A 160 -2.09 -1.65 -2.23
C TYR A 160 -2.63 -2.99 -1.74
N ILE A 161 -3.93 -3.09 -1.48
CA ILE A 161 -4.57 -4.36 -1.09
C ILE A 161 -4.41 -5.40 -2.20
N ARG A 162 -4.59 -5.01 -3.46
CA ARG A 162 -4.39 -5.90 -4.63
C ARG A 162 -2.94 -6.35 -4.73
N GLU A 163 -1.98 -5.42 -4.66
CA GLU A 163 -0.54 -5.72 -4.69
C GLU A 163 -0.13 -6.72 -3.60
N ILE A 164 -0.63 -6.53 -2.35
CA ILE A 164 -0.37 -7.47 -1.24
C ILE A 164 -0.93 -8.86 -1.52
N ARG A 165 -2.16 -8.96 -2.08
CA ARG A 165 -2.76 -10.25 -2.47
C ARG A 165 -1.98 -10.95 -3.57
N LEU A 166 -1.31 -10.17 -4.41
CA LEU A 166 -0.66 -10.61 -5.64
C LEU A 166 0.83 -10.80 -5.52
N SER A 167 1.42 -10.62 -4.32
CA SER A 167 2.80 -11.05 -4.16
C SER A 167 2.90 -12.51 -4.68
N GLU A 168 3.72 -12.71 -5.69
CA GLU A 168 3.80 -13.92 -6.51
C GLU A 168 3.78 -15.21 -5.67
N ARG A 169 4.52 -15.21 -4.57
CA ARG A 169 4.56 -16.33 -3.62
C ARG A 169 3.19 -16.60 -2.96
N LYS A 170 2.44 -15.55 -2.56
CA LYS A 170 1.12 -15.71 -1.92
C LYS A 170 0.05 -16.11 -2.93
N PHE A 171 0.14 -15.60 -4.15
CA PHE A 171 -0.74 -16.02 -5.24
C PHE A 171 -0.61 -17.52 -5.52
N TYR A 172 0.61 -18.01 -5.72
CA TYR A 172 0.84 -19.45 -5.94
C TYR A 172 0.43 -20.29 -4.74
N GLN A 173 0.65 -19.84 -3.51
CA GLN A 173 0.14 -20.52 -2.33
C GLN A 173 -1.39 -20.63 -2.36
N LYS A 174 -2.10 -19.54 -2.60
CA LYS A 174 -3.57 -19.53 -2.66
C LYS A 174 -4.11 -20.41 -3.79
N VAL A 175 -3.52 -20.33 -4.97
CA VAL A 175 -3.88 -21.21 -6.09
C VAL A 175 -3.59 -22.68 -5.72
N THR A 176 -2.46 -22.97 -5.09
CA THR A 176 -2.12 -24.32 -4.63
C THR A 176 -3.11 -24.82 -3.57
N ASP A 177 -3.45 -23.99 -2.57
CA ASP A 177 -4.41 -24.32 -1.53
C ASP A 177 -5.79 -24.61 -2.10
N LEU A 178 -6.23 -23.84 -3.10
CA LEU A 178 -7.49 -24.06 -3.81
C LEU A 178 -7.49 -25.40 -4.57
N TYR A 179 -6.44 -25.66 -5.33
CA TYR A 179 -6.33 -26.90 -6.11
C TYR A 179 -6.06 -28.12 -5.24
N ALA A 180 -5.47 -27.93 -4.04
CA ALA A 180 -5.36 -29.00 -3.05
C ALA A 180 -6.71 -29.49 -2.53
N THR A 181 -7.81 -28.79 -2.82
CA THR A 181 -9.17 -29.26 -2.56
C THR A 181 -9.67 -30.27 -3.61
N ALA A 182 -8.95 -30.40 -4.74
CA ALA A 182 -9.30 -31.41 -5.75
C ALA A 182 -9.05 -32.83 -5.21
N PHE A 183 -9.98 -33.75 -5.47
CA PHE A 183 -9.90 -35.10 -4.91
C PHE A 183 -8.78 -35.96 -5.55
N ASP A 184 -8.26 -35.55 -6.72
CA ASP A 184 -7.16 -36.17 -7.46
C ASP A 184 -5.84 -35.37 -7.36
N TYR A 185 -5.74 -34.43 -6.41
CA TYR A 185 -4.54 -33.63 -6.21
C TYR A 185 -3.40 -34.45 -5.61
N ASP A 186 -2.26 -34.46 -6.29
CA ASP A 186 -0.99 -35.00 -5.80
C ASP A 186 0.11 -33.97 -5.97
N LYS A 187 0.63 -33.47 -4.86
CA LYS A 187 1.65 -32.40 -4.83
C LYS A 187 2.96 -32.77 -5.55
N ASP A 188 3.28 -34.06 -5.62
CA ASP A 188 4.55 -34.56 -6.17
C ASP A 188 4.41 -34.99 -7.65
N ALA A 189 3.19 -35.09 -8.15
CA ALA A 189 2.93 -35.47 -9.52
C ALA A 189 3.47 -34.44 -10.53
N LYS A 190 4.10 -34.94 -11.61
CA LYS A 190 4.52 -34.09 -12.74
C LYS A 190 3.34 -33.39 -13.40
N THR A 191 2.19 -34.03 -13.41
CA THR A 191 0.92 -33.50 -13.93
C THR A 191 0.48 -32.24 -13.17
N THR A 192 0.63 -32.21 -11.85
CA THR A 192 0.28 -31.08 -11.01
C THR A 192 1.20 -29.87 -11.29
N ARG A 193 2.50 -30.10 -11.46
CA ARG A 193 3.44 -29.02 -11.85
C ARG A 193 3.12 -28.45 -13.23
N ALA A 194 2.86 -29.32 -14.21
CA ALA A 194 2.46 -28.91 -15.55
C ALA A 194 1.14 -28.13 -15.53
N PHE A 195 0.21 -28.51 -14.67
CA PHE A 195 -1.05 -27.80 -14.47
C PHE A 195 -0.83 -26.37 -13.98
N PHE A 196 -0.01 -26.14 -12.96
CA PHE A 196 0.28 -24.79 -12.47
C PHE A 196 0.96 -23.91 -13.53
N GLN A 197 1.89 -24.46 -14.30
CA GLN A 197 2.49 -23.74 -15.44
C GLN A 197 1.42 -23.37 -16.49
N THR A 198 0.47 -24.24 -16.74
CA THR A 198 -0.64 -23.97 -17.67
C THR A 198 -1.53 -22.85 -17.15
N VAL A 199 -1.90 -22.87 -15.87
CA VAL A 199 -2.68 -21.79 -15.23
C VAL A 199 -1.98 -20.45 -15.38
N GLN A 200 -0.69 -20.41 -15.05
CA GLN A 200 0.12 -19.19 -15.20
C GLN A 200 0.14 -18.69 -16.64
N ASN A 201 0.44 -19.56 -17.59
CA ASN A 201 0.49 -19.21 -19.00
C ASN A 201 -0.87 -18.71 -19.53
N LYS A 202 -1.97 -19.31 -19.12
CA LYS A 202 -3.33 -18.87 -19.49
C LYS A 202 -3.65 -17.47 -18.98
N LEU A 203 -3.26 -17.16 -17.72
CA LEU A 203 -3.45 -15.84 -17.15
C LEU A 203 -2.59 -14.79 -17.86
N HIS A 204 -1.32 -15.08 -18.14
CA HIS A 204 -0.47 -14.21 -18.95
C HIS A 204 -1.04 -13.99 -20.34
N TYR A 205 -1.43 -15.07 -21.01
CA TYR A 205 -2.00 -14.99 -22.36
C TYR A 205 -3.27 -14.14 -22.43
N ALA A 206 -4.12 -14.22 -21.41
CA ALA A 206 -5.30 -13.38 -21.29
C ALA A 206 -4.98 -11.88 -21.26
N VAL A 207 -3.80 -11.50 -20.76
CA VAL A 207 -3.39 -10.10 -20.62
C VAL A 207 -2.76 -9.54 -21.90
N HIS A 208 -1.80 -10.25 -22.47
CA HIS A 208 -0.96 -9.71 -23.56
C HIS A 208 -0.77 -10.68 -24.75
N ARG A 209 -1.54 -11.76 -24.83
CA ARG A 209 -1.57 -12.73 -25.95
C ARG A 209 -0.27 -13.53 -26.15
N HIS A 210 0.58 -13.56 -25.13
CA HIS A 210 1.82 -14.34 -25.11
C HIS A 210 1.87 -15.19 -23.84
N THR A 211 2.55 -16.33 -23.90
CA THR A 211 2.96 -17.01 -22.69
C THR A 211 4.08 -16.24 -21.99
N ALA A 212 4.39 -16.57 -20.74
CA ALA A 212 5.49 -15.96 -20.02
C ALA A 212 6.84 -16.06 -20.79
N ALA A 213 7.10 -17.20 -21.40
CA ALA A 213 8.31 -17.42 -22.19
C ALA A 213 8.35 -16.59 -23.48
N GLU A 214 7.21 -16.53 -24.18
CA GLU A 214 7.10 -15.72 -25.42
C GLU A 214 7.27 -14.23 -25.14
N LEU A 215 6.72 -13.73 -24.02
CA LEU A 215 6.89 -12.34 -23.59
C LEU A 215 8.35 -11.97 -23.36
N ILE A 216 9.09 -12.84 -22.67
CA ILE A 216 10.52 -12.62 -22.42
C ILE A 216 11.30 -12.54 -23.75
N ILE A 217 11.06 -13.47 -24.69
CA ILE A 217 11.72 -13.45 -26.01
C ILE A 217 11.41 -12.16 -26.78
N GLU A 218 10.18 -11.69 -26.71
CA GLU A 218 9.74 -10.48 -27.43
C GLU A 218 10.34 -9.19 -26.87
N ARG A 219 10.48 -9.11 -25.54
CA ARG A 219 10.79 -7.84 -24.87
C ARG A 219 12.22 -7.71 -24.36
N ALA A 220 12.89 -8.81 -24.03
CA ALA A 220 14.28 -8.80 -23.59
C ALA A 220 15.22 -8.42 -24.74
N ASP A 221 15.79 -7.22 -24.69
CA ASP A 221 16.65 -6.65 -25.74
C ASP A 221 17.66 -5.70 -25.10
N ALA A 222 18.93 -6.04 -25.19
CA ALA A 222 20.04 -5.28 -24.64
C ALA A 222 20.14 -3.83 -25.16
N THR A 223 19.52 -3.52 -26.31
CA THR A 223 19.54 -2.18 -26.92
C THR A 223 18.46 -1.26 -26.33
N LYS A 224 17.48 -1.81 -25.62
CA LYS A 224 16.42 -1.04 -24.99
C LYS A 224 16.86 -0.52 -23.62
N GLU A 225 16.24 0.57 -23.19
CA GLU A 225 16.38 1.05 -21.84
C GLU A 225 16.02 -0.06 -20.85
N HIS A 226 16.83 -0.26 -19.82
CA HIS A 226 16.71 -1.34 -18.84
C HIS A 226 16.54 -2.74 -19.49
N MET A 227 17.11 -2.96 -20.67
CA MET A 227 16.93 -4.13 -21.55
C MET A 227 15.47 -4.57 -21.73
N GLY A 228 14.53 -3.62 -21.69
CA GLY A 228 13.09 -3.83 -21.85
C GLY A 228 12.35 -4.19 -20.57
N LEU A 229 13.01 -4.26 -19.40
CA LEU A 229 12.35 -4.42 -18.11
C LEU A 229 11.66 -3.11 -17.69
N THR A 230 10.51 -3.25 -17.10
CA THR A 230 9.73 -2.15 -16.47
C THR A 230 9.94 -2.11 -14.97
N THR A 231 10.34 -3.24 -14.36
CA THR A 231 10.68 -3.36 -12.94
C THR A 231 11.71 -4.46 -12.71
N TRP A 232 12.45 -4.41 -11.59
CA TRP A 232 13.42 -5.42 -11.13
C TRP A 232 13.57 -5.30 -9.61
N GLU A 233 14.27 -6.23 -8.96
CA GLU A 233 14.37 -6.30 -7.49
C GLU A 233 14.83 -4.99 -6.84
N SER A 234 15.81 -4.32 -7.46
CA SER A 234 16.41 -3.07 -6.96
C SER A 234 15.95 -1.82 -7.71
N ALA A 235 14.82 -1.88 -8.43
CA ALA A 235 14.26 -0.73 -9.17
C ALA A 235 13.87 0.42 -8.22
N PRO A 236 13.87 1.69 -8.69
CA PRO A 236 14.30 2.13 -10.02
C PRO A 236 15.82 2.37 -10.16
N ASP A 237 16.54 2.61 -9.07
CA ASP A 237 17.91 3.13 -9.08
C ASP A 237 18.99 2.04 -9.02
N GLY A 238 18.64 0.83 -8.61
CA GLY A 238 19.58 -0.29 -8.46
C GLY A 238 19.86 -1.03 -9.76
N LYS A 239 20.96 -1.79 -9.80
CA LYS A 239 21.33 -2.60 -10.97
C LYS A 239 20.36 -3.75 -11.21
N ILE A 240 20.08 -4.01 -12.48
CA ILE A 240 19.42 -5.23 -12.94
C ILE A 240 20.40 -6.40 -12.73
N VAL A 241 19.93 -7.49 -12.19
CA VAL A 241 20.69 -8.71 -11.97
C VAL A 241 20.15 -9.87 -12.80
N LYS A 242 20.99 -10.91 -12.97
CA LYS A 242 20.67 -12.06 -13.83
C LYS A 242 19.37 -12.79 -13.47
N THR A 243 18.97 -12.74 -12.21
CA THR A 243 17.70 -13.33 -11.75
C THR A 243 16.48 -12.55 -12.23
N ASP A 244 16.59 -11.23 -12.40
CA ASP A 244 15.47 -10.37 -12.80
C ASP A 244 15.02 -10.64 -14.23
N VAL A 245 15.98 -10.91 -15.14
CA VAL A 245 15.71 -10.99 -16.57
C VAL A 245 14.96 -12.24 -17.01
N SER A 246 14.86 -13.24 -16.14
CA SER A 246 14.08 -14.46 -16.41
C SER A 246 12.66 -14.41 -15.86
N ILE A 247 12.23 -13.28 -15.28
CA ILE A 247 10.91 -13.10 -14.69
C ILE A 247 10.01 -12.32 -15.65
N ALA A 248 9.04 -12.99 -16.26
CA ALA A 248 8.17 -12.42 -17.30
C ALA A 248 7.42 -11.16 -16.83
N LYS A 249 6.96 -11.11 -15.57
CA LYS A 249 6.23 -9.96 -15.05
C LYS A 249 7.07 -8.68 -15.04
N ASN A 250 8.40 -8.79 -14.98
CA ASN A 250 9.30 -7.65 -15.00
C ASN A 250 9.30 -6.90 -16.34
N TYR A 251 8.72 -7.49 -17.38
CA TYR A 251 8.57 -6.91 -18.72
C TYR A 251 7.15 -6.38 -19.00
N LEU A 252 6.22 -6.49 -18.04
CA LEU A 252 4.86 -6.01 -18.22
C LEU A 252 4.81 -4.50 -18.10
N SER A 253 4.08 -3.84 -18.99
CA SER A 253 3.72 -2.43 -18.80
C SER A 253 2.81 -2.26 -17.59
N GLU A 254 2.72 -1.05 -17.05
CA GLU A 254 1.85 -0.72 -15.91
C GLU A 254 0.39 -1.13 -16.16
N LYS A 255 -0.11 -0.90 -17.38
CA LYS A 255 -1.48 -1.30 -17.76
C LYS A 255 -1.66 -2.81 -17.77
N GLU A 256 -0.70 -3.55 -18.32
CA GLU A 256 -0.73 -5.02 -18.36
C GLU A 256 -0.63 -5.60 -16.94
N MET A 257 0.24 -5.04 -16.12
CA MET A 257 0.36 -5.44 -14.72
C MET A 257 -0.95 -5.21 -13.97
N SER A 258 -1.54 -4.02 -14.07
CA SER A 258 -2.83 -3.71 -13.44
C SER A 258 -3.95 -4.63 -13.92
N TYR A 259 -3.97 -4.99 -15.21
CA TYR A 259 -4.97 -5.93 -15.74
C TYR A 259 -4.74 -7.35 -15.24
N LEU A 260 -3.49 -7.83 -15.23
CA LEU A 260 -3.12 -9.14 -14.67
C LEU A 260 -3.58 -9.25 -13.21
N GLU A 261 -3.31 -8.22 -12.45
CA GLU A 261 -3.71 -8.12 -11.05
C GLU A 261 -5.23 -8.23 -10.87
N ARG A 262 -5.98 -7.53 -11.67
CA ARG A 262 -7.44 -7.57 -11.61
C ARG A 262 -8.00 -8.94 -11.97
N ILE A 263 -7.54 -9.53 -13.08
CA ILE A 263 -8.05 -10.84 -13.53
C ILE A 263 -7.70 -11.95 -12.55
N VAL A 264 -6.51 -11.90 -11.97
CA VAL A 264 -6.06 -12.84 -10.93
C VAL A 264 -6.91 -12.72 -9.66
N THR A 265 -7.14 -11.50 -9.19
CA THR A 265 -7.98 -11.26 -7.99
C THR A 265 -9.40 -11.79 -8.21
N LEU A 266 -10.01 -11.47 -9.35
CA LEU A 266 -11.34 -11.94 -9.71
C LEU A 266 -11.40 -13.46 -9.79
N TYR A 267 -10.37 -14.10 -10.35
CA TYR A 267 -10.32 -15.57 -10.41
C TYR A 267 -10.20 -16.20 -9.03
N LEU A 268 -9.37 -15.65 -8.13
CA LEU A 268 -9.25 -16.16 -6.77
C LEU A 268 -10.57 -16.05 -6.01
N ASP A 269 -11.26 -14.92 -6.08
CA ASP A 269 -12.56 -14.73 -5.44
C ASP A 269 -13.62 -15.71 -6.01
N TYR A 270 -13.63 -15.89 -7.33
CA TYR A 270 -14.48 -16.89 -7.98
C TYR A 270 -14.17 -18.32 -7.52
N ALA A 271 -12.90 -18.67 -7.42
CA ALA A 271 -12.47 -20.00 -7.03
C ALA A 271 -12.74 -20.28 -5.53
N GLU A 272 -12.52 -19.30 -4.65
CA GLU A 272 -12.91 -19.38 -3.23
C GLU A 272 -14.42 -19.65 -3.10
N LEU A 273 -15.25 -18.92 -3.85
CA LEU A 273 -16.69 -19.14 -3.87
C LEU A 273 -17.09 -20.55 -4.34
N GLN A 274 -16.37 -21.13 -5.32
CA GLN A 274 -16.61 -22.51 -5.75
C GLN A 274 -16.20 -23.52 -4.66
N ALA A 275 -15.07 -23.29 -3.99
CA ALA A 275 -14.60 -24.15 -2.89
C ALA A 275 -15.58 -24.15 -1.69
N GLU A 276 -16.16 -22.99 -1.34
CA GLU A 276 -17.17 -22.87 -0.27
C GLU A 276 -18.42 -23.72 -0.53
N ARG A 277 -18.77 -23.97 -1.79
CA ARG A 277 -19.90 -24.84 -2.17
C ARG A 277 -19.68 -26.31 -1.85
N LYS A 278 -18.44 -26.71 -1.50
CA LYS A 278 -18.04 -28.08 -1.15
C LYS A 278 -18.42 -29.14 -2.20
N ILE A 279 -18.43 -28.73 -3.48
CA ILE A 279 -18.65 -29.63 -4.59
C ILE A 279 -17.32 -30.33 -4.90
N PRO A 280 -17.23 -31.66 -4.84
CA PRO A 280 -16.00 -32.34 -5.20
C PRO A 280 -15.60 -32.02 -6.65
N MET A 281 -14.38 -31.57 -6.86
CA MET A 281 -13.85 -31.24 -8.17
C MET A 281 -12.52 -31.95 -8.39
N SER A 282 -12.27 -32.36 -9.64
CA SER A 282 -10.96 -32.81 -10.09
C SER A 282 -10.08 -31.64 -10.53
N MET A 283 -8.79 -31.90 -10.73
CA MET A 283 -7.87 -30.91 -11.33
C MET A 283 -8.34 -30.48 -12.72
N GLU A 284 -8.91 -31.39 -13.49
CA GLU A 284 -9.48 -31.09 -14.81
C GLU A 284 -10.72 -30.20 -14.73
N ASP A 285 -11.58 -30.38 -13.73
CA ASP A 285 -12.72 -29.48 -13.49
C ASP A 285 -12.27 -28.08 -13.17
N TRP A 286 -11.23 -27.95 -12.38
CA TRP A 286 -10.63 -26.64 -12.09
C TRP A 286 -10.06 -25.98 -13.36
N ALA A 287 -9.39 -26.73 -14.24
CA ALA A 287 -8.92 -26.22 -15.53
C ALA A 287 -10.06 -25.69 -16.39
N LYS A 288 -11.15 -26.45 -16.50
CA LYS A 288 -12.36 -26.04 -17.23
C LYS A 288 -13.02 -24.80 -16.62
N ARG A 289 -12.99 -24.67 -15.29
CA ARG A 289 -13.49 -23.47 -14.58
C ARG A 289 -12.67 -22.24 -14.88
N LEU A 290 -11.34 -22.37 -14.94
CA LEU A 290 -10.47 -21.27 -15.34
C LEU A 290 -10.77 -20.82 -16.78
N ASP A 291 -10.90 -21.76 -17.71
CA ASP A 291 -11.21 -21.44 -19.10
C ASP A 291 -12.55 -20.71 -19.23
N GLY A 292 -13.61 -21.25 -18.64
CA GLY A 292 -14.91 -20.60 -18.63
C GLY A 292 -14.91 -19.21 -17.95
N PHE A 293 -14.10 -19.03 -16.91
CA PHE A 293 -13.92 -17.74 -16.27
C PHE A 293 -13.24 -16.72 -17.20
N LEU A 294 -12.16 -17.13 -17.89
CA LEU A 294 -11.45 -16.27 -18.83
C LEU A 294 -12.34 -15.91 -20.03
N GLU A 295 -13.05 -16.84 -20.60
CA GLU A 295 -14.01 -16.60 -21.71
C GLU A 295 -15.13 -15.65 -21.28
N PHE A 296 -15.72 -15.87 -20.11
CA PHE A 296 -16.77 -14.99 -19.58
C PHE A 296 -16.30 -13.56 -19.42
N ASN A 297 -15.01 -13.35 -19.07
CA ASN A 297 -14.40 -12.02 -18.99
C ASN A 297 -13.89 -11.49 -20.35
N GLY A 298 -14.25 -12.12 -21.47
CA GLY A 298 -13.92 -11.67 -22.82
C GLY A 298 -12.46 -11.91 -23.22
N ASN A 299 -11.75 -12.81 -22.53
CA ASN A 299 -10.37 -13.12 -22.85
C ASN A 299 -10.28 -14.30 -23.81
N GLU A 300 -9.31 -14.26 -24.72
CA GLU A 300 -8.98 -15.41 -25.54
C GLU A 300 -8.21 -16.48 -24.75
N LEU A 301 -8.50 -17.74 -25.03
CA LEU A 301 -7.85 -18.86 -24.37
C LEU A 301 -6.53 -19.22 -25.07
N LEU A 302 -5.53 -19.51 -24.26
CA LEU A 302 -4.31 -20.17 -24.73
C LEU A 302 -4.62 -21.63 -25.10
N ILE A 303 -4.41 -21.95 -26.37
CA ILE A 303 -4.51 -23.33 -26.88
C ILE A 303 -3.11 -23.95 -26.90
N GLY A 304 -2.88 -24.94 -26.04
CA GLY A 304 -1.59 -25.64 -25.94
C GLY A 304 -0.58 -24.94 -25.02
N PRO A 305 0.69 -25.41 -25.02
CA PRO A 305 1.71 -24.95 -24.06
C PRO A 305 2.42 -23.64 -24.44
N GLY A 306 2.08 -23.04 -25.58
CA GLY A 306 2.86 -21.97 -26.20
C GLY A 306 3.91 -22.50 -27.18
N LYS A 307 4.59 -21.58 -27.89
CA LYS A 307 5.58 -21.90 -28.95
C LYS A 307 7.02 -21.92 -28.43
N ILE A 308 7.26 -21.33 -27.28
CA ILE A 308 8.61 -21.13 -26.71
C ILE A 308 8.68 -21.84 -25.36
N SER A 309 9.78 -22.57 -25.13
CA SER A 309 10.03 -23.20 -23.82
C SER A 309 10.61 -22.19 -22.82
N ALA A 310 10.43 -22.47 -21.52
CA ALA A 310 11.02 -21.63 -20.46
C ALA A 310 12.54 -21.59 -20.53
N GLU A 311 13.18 -22.70 -20.93
CA GLU A 311 14.64 -22.78 -21.08
C GLU A 311 15.14 -21.90 -22.23
N GLN A 312 14.43 -21.87 -23.37
CA GLN A 312 14.76 -21.00 -24.50
C GLN A 312 14.63 -19.53 -24.12
N ALA A 313 13.54 -19.16 -23.44
CA ALA A 313 13.32 -17.80 -22.98
C ALA A 313 14.41 -17.35 -21.98
N LYS A 314 14.74 -18.21 -21.03
CA LYS A 314 15.79 -17.95 -20.04
C LYS A 314 17.14 -17.75 -20.71
N LEU A 315 17.53 -18.64 -21.63
CA LEU A 315 18.79 -18.54 -22.35
C LEU A 315 18.88 -17.23 -23.16
N HIS A 316 17.81 -16.85 -23.83
CA HIS A 316 17.73 -15.60 -24.57
C HIS A 316 17.91 -14.40 -23.62
N ALA A 317 17.13 -14.31 -22.55
CA ALA A 317 17.20 -13.22 -21.59
C ALA A 317 18.59 -13.09 -20.94
N GLU A 318 19.21 -14.22 -20.57
CA GLU A 318 20.56 -14.24 -20.02
C GLU A 318 21.59 -13.78 -21.06
N THR A 319 21.43 -14.14 -22.34
CA THR A 319 22.29 -13.69 -23.43
C THR A 319 22.21 -12.18 -23.65
N GLU A 320 20.98 -11.65 -23.65
CA GLU A 320 20.75 -10.19 -23.75
C GLU A 320 21.28 -9.46 -22.50
N PHE A 321 21.16 -10.05 -21.32
CA PHE A 321 21.70 -9.48 -20.09
C PHE A 321 23.23 -9.37 -20.12
N GLU A 322 23.95 -10.37 -20.61
CA GLU A 322 25.44 -10.29 -20.71
C GLU A 322 25.88 -9.15 -21.61
N LYS A 323 25.12 -8.82 -22.67
CA LYS A 323 25.38 -7.64 -23.50
C LYS A 323 25.05 -6.34 -22.75
N TYR A 324 23.87 -6.31 -22.09
CA TYR A 324 23.38 -5.13 -21.37
C TYR A 324 24.24 -4.80 -20.15
N ARG A 325 24.76 -5.81 -19.44
CA ARG A 325 25.63 -5.63 -18.27
C ARG A 325 26.81 -4.71 -18.54
N VAL A 326 27.43 -4.82 -19.71
CA VAL A 326 28.54 -3.95 -20.09
C VAL A 326 28.11 -2.49 -20.18
N ILE A 327 26.94 -2.25 -20.74
CA ILE A 327 26.36 -0.91 -20.84
C ILE A 327 25.98 -0.39 -19.45
N GLN A 328 25.32 -1.22 -18.64
CA GLN A 328 24.90 -0.88 -17.29
C GLN A 328 26.08 -0.53 -16.38
N ASP A 329 27.18 -1.29 -16.46
CA ASP A 329 28.38 -1.05 -15.65
C ASP A 329 29.10 0.26 -16.02
N GLN A 330 28.95 0.71 -17.27
CA GLN A 330 29.48 2.02 -17.72
C GLN A 330 28.59 3.20 -17.28
N LEU A 331 27.28 2.99 -17.16
CA LEU A 331 26.29 4.03 -16.82
C LEU A 331 26.00 4.13 -15.33
N TYR A 332 26.36 3.11 -14.56
CA TYR A 332 26.01 3.05 -13.14
C TYR A 332 26.95 3.93 -12.29
N GLU A 333 26.36 4.92 -11.67
CA GLU A 333 27.00 5.72 -10.62
C GLU A 333 26.57 5.19 -9.24
N SER A 334 27.55 4.79 -8.43
CA SER A 334 27.26 4.37 -7.05
C SER A 334 26.83 5.56 -6.17
N ASP A 335 26.15 5.28 -5.07
CA ASP A 335 25.82 6.33 -4.08
C ASP A 335 27.09 7.04 -3.55
N PHE A 336 28.22 6.34 -3.54
CA PHE A 336 29.51 6.90 -3.19
C PHE A 336 30.01 7.90 -4.25
N ASP A 337 29.87 7.60 -5.53
CA ASP A 337 30.23 8.50 -6.62
C ASP A 337 29.35 9.75 -6.61
N ARG A 338 28.03 9.58 -6.41
CA ARG A 338 27.08 10.70 -6.24
C ARG A 338 27.44 11.59 -5.04
N PHE A 339 27.85 10.99 -3.93
CA PHE A 339 28.30 11.75 -2.75
C PHE A 339 29.56 12.55 -3.00
N LEU A 340 30.51 12.05 -3.79
CA LEU A 340 31.74 12.76 -4.16
C LEU A 340 31.48 13.91 -5.12
N MET A 341 30.47 13.82 -6.00
CA MET A 341 30.10 14.87 -6.96
C MET A 341 29.35 16.06 -6.32
N GLN A 342 28.80 15.89 -5.11
CA GLN A 342 28.10 16.94 -4.36
C GLN A 342 29.04 17.81 -3.49
N LYS A 343 30.35 17.55 -3.51
CA LYS A 343 31.40 18.37 -2.88
C LYS A 343 32.11 19.25 -3.90
#